data_71d6dce3df58f968621da29eab45d6eb
#
_entry.id   71d6dce3df58f968621da29eab45d6eb
#
_cell.length_a   1.000
_cell.length_b   1.000
_cell.length_c   1.000
_cell.angle_alpha   90.00
_cell.angle_beta   90.00
_cell.angle_gamma   90.00
#
_symmetry.space_group_name_H-M   'P 1'
#
loop_
_entity.id
_entity.type
_entity.pdbx_description
1 polymer ?
#
loop_
_entity_poly.entity_id
_entity_poly.type
_entity_poly.pdbx_seq_one_letter_code
_entity_poly.pdbx_strand_id
1 'polypeptide(L)'
;MSAPLPTTLGALKASPFGAADQRGRSVKDEIRANLLARLAQGGPLFPGVLGYEDTVMPQVVNALLSRHHFILLGLRGQAKSRLLRALTTLLDPALPVIAGSETNDDPFAPISKFGRERIAEAGDDTPIAWLAPDQRYVEKLATPDVTVADLIGDLDPIKAARGGHLLSDELSILYGMLPRANRGIFALNELPDLAGKVQVGLFNVMQEGDVQIKDYPVRLALDVVLTFTANPEDYTARGKIITPLKDRIGSEIITHYPTSVALARTITTQEAWTARGGIPVRIPDVVAEVAERVAFEAREEKRIDQRSGVSQRLSITLLENIVSNAERRAVVLGEPAVVPRIADLYAALPAITGKIELEYEGELIGGAVIARELIRRAADATLRERVGPIAAEDVVIWFDEGSALQVSDDAGVATALAGFSTVPGLLDEVRRAGLGGADDGDLLAGCELVLESLVARRKLTRSESGQYGRSVRRKPGMSSERPEGDE
;
A
#
# COMPACT_ATOMS: atom_id res chain seq x y z
N MET A 1 26.42 3.21 -26.23
CA MET A 1 26.37 1.74 -26.08
C MET A 1 27.28 1.39 -24.92
N SER A 2 26.78 0.86 -23.82
CA SER A 2 27.61 0.39 -22.70
C SER A 2 28.44 -0.82 -23.17
N ALA A 3 29.71 -0.87 -22.77
CA ALA A 3 30.56 -2.03 -23.04
C ALA A 3 29.90 -3.30 -22.47
N PRO A 4 30.08 -4.47 -23.13
CA PRO A 4 29.53 -5.72 -22.61
C PRO A 4 30.13 -6.03 -21.25
N LEU A 5 29.29 -6.54 -20.34
CA LEU A 5 29.73 -6.90 -18.98
C LEU A 5 30.69 -8.07 -19.02
N PRO A 6 31.78 -8.06 -18.21
CA PRO A 6 32.73 -9.16 -18.10
C PRO A 6 32.06 -10.49 -17.74
N THR A 7 32.45 -11.57 -18.40
CA THR A 7 31.91 -12.92 -18.18
C THR A 7 32.86 -13.87 -17.42
N THR A 8 34.09 -13.43 -17.21
CA THR A 8 35.11 -14.20 -16.45
C THR A 8 35.78 -13.33 -15.40
N LEU A 9 36.36 -13.97 -14.37
CA LEU A 9 37.06 -13.25 -13.30
C LEU A 9 38.26 -12.45 -13.83
N GLY A 10 39.01 -12.95 -14.80
CA GLY A 10 40.13 -12.25 -15.41
C GLY A 10 39.68 -10.99 -16.15
N ALA A 11 38.62 -11.09 -16.94
CA ALA A 11 38.02 -9.94 -17.60
C ALA A 11 37.42 -8.92 -16.58
N LEU A 12 36.84 -9.39 -15.49
CA LEU A 12 36.33 -8.56 -14.40
C LEU A 12 37.47 -7.78 -13.73
N LYS A 13 38.60 -8.44 -13.42
CA LYS A 13 39.78 -7.77 -12.84
C LYS A 13 40.33 -6.65 -13.70
N ALA A 14 40.25 -6.81 -15.03
CA ALA A 14 40.73 -5.82 -16.01
C ALA A 14 39.72 -4.71 -16.30
N SER A 15 38.48 -4.80 -15.78
CA SER A 15 37.42 -3.85 -15.99
C SER A 15 37.36 -2.79 -14.88
N PRO A 16 36.56 -1.70 -15.05
CA PRO A 16 36.29 -0.74 -13.97
C PRO A 16 35.70 -1.36 -12.71
N PHE A 17 34.97 -2.48 -12.83
CA PHE A 17 34.40 -3.21 -11.70
C PHE A 17 35.46 -3.91 -10.84
N GLY A 18 36.68 -4.12 -11.36
CA GLY A 18 37.82 -4.66 -10.66
C GLY A 18 38.69 -3.61 -9.94
N ALA A 19 38.31 -2.35 -9.99
CA ALA A 19 39.04 -1.27 -9.33
C ALA A 19 39.06 -1.42 -7.80
N ALA A 20 40.10 -0.95 -7.15
CA ALA A 20 40.32 -1.15 -5.72
C ALA A 20 39.21 -0.59 -4.82
N ASP A 21 38.60 0.52 -5.25
CA ASP A 21 37.47 1.17 -4.56
C ASP A 21 36.15 0.41 -4.70
N GLN A 22 36.05 -0.51 -5.66
CA GLN A 22 34.89 -1.39 -5.85
C GLN A 22 35.01 -2.72 -5.09
N ARG A 23 36.24 -3.17 -4.82
CA ARG A 23 36.51 -4.42 -4.12
C ARG A 23 36.19 -4.28 -2.63
N GLY A 24 35.39 -5.22 -2.09
CA GLY A 24 35.04 -5.20 -0.67
C GLY A 24 34.09 -4.10 -0.24
N ARG A 25 33.50 -3.38 -1.18
CA ARG A 25 32.44 -2.39 -0.90
C ARG A 25 31.20 -3.12 -0.42
N SER A 26 30.77 -2.84 0.82
CA SER A 26 29.57 -3.45 1.37
C SER A 26 28.29 -2.89 0.72
N VAL A 27 27.20 -3.66 0.78
CA VAL A 27 25.88 -3.17 0.30
C VAL A 27 25.43 -1.90 1.04
N LYS A 28 25.81 -1.74 2.31
CA LYS A 28 25.54 -0.52 3.08
C LYS A 28 26.33 0.68 2.55
N ASP A 29 27.60 0.46 2.14
CA ASP A 29 28.41 1.52 1.51
C ASP A 29 27.92 1.88 0.12
N GLU A 30 27.50 0.89 -0.65
CA GLU A 30 26.89 1.07 -1.97
C GLU A 30 25.64 1.94 -1.88
N ILE A 31 24.67 1.56 -1.03
CA ILE A 31 23.43 2.30 -0.81
C ILE A 31 23.74 3.72 -0.35
N ARG A 32 24.67 3.88 0.60
CA ARG A 32 25.07 5.20 1.11
C ARG A 32 25.66 6.08 0.01
N ALA A 33 26.56 5.56 -0.81
CA ALA A 33 27.20 6.32 -1.88
C ALA A 33 26.17 6.75 -2.95
N ASN A 34 25.29 5.83 -3.37
CA ASN A 34 24.26 6.09 -4.35
C ASN A 34 23.20 7.08 -3.81
N LEU A 35 22.85 6.98 -2.54
CA LEU A 35 21.95 7.92 -1.87
C LEU A 35 22.54 9.33 -1.83
N LEU A 36 23.80 9.47 -1.44
CA LEU A 36 24.49 10.80 -1.43
C LEU A 36 24.57 11.40 -2.83
N ALA A 37 24.89 10.60 -3.86
CA ALA A 37 24.91 11.06 -5.24
C ALA A 37 23.51 11.54 -5.69
N ARG A 38 22.45 10.80 -5.33
CA ARG A 38 21.08 11.17 -5.68
C ARG A 38 20.61 12.43 -4.94
N LEU A 39 20.96 12.57 -3.66
CA LEU A 39 20.68 13.78 -2.88
C LEU A 39 21.36 15.01 -3.49
N ALA A 40 22.60 14.88 -3.97
CA ALA A 40 23.33 15.96 -4.62
C ALA A 40 22.73 16.36 -5.99
N GLN A 41 22.11 15.42 -6.70
CA GLN A 41 21.44 15.68 -7.97
C GLN A 41 20.08 16.36 -7.80
N GLY A 42 19.44 16.21 -6.63
CA GLY A 42 18.07 16.65 -6.37
C GLY A 42 17.01 15.77 -7.03
N GLY A 43 15.74 16.06 -6.78
CA GLY A 43 14.60 15.31 -7.29
C GLY A 43 14.09 14.23 -6.32
N PRO A 44 13.07 13.44 -6.72
CA PRO A 44 12.44 12.47 -5.86
C PRO A 44 13.38 11.29 -5.55
N LEU A 45 13.60 11.03 -4.26
CA LEU A 45 14.47 9.94 -3.80
C LEU A 45 13.88 8.55 -4.11
N PHE A 46 12.58 8.40 -3.90
CA PHE A 46 11.85 7.15 -4.11
C PHE A 46 10.65 7.40 -5.03
N PRO A 47 10.83 7.31 -6.35
CA PRO A 47 9.77 7.57 -7.31
C PRO A 47 8.53 6.70 -7.04
N GLY A 48 7.35 7.33 -7.07
CA GLY A 48 6.08 6.67 -6.82
C GLY A 48 5.71 6.48 -5.34
N VAL A 49 6.54 6.91 -4.39
CA VAL A 49 6.18 7.03 -2.98
C VAL A 49 5.91 8.50 -2.68
N LEU A 50 4.66 8.84 -2.38
CA LEU A 50 4.18 10.20 -2.20
C LEU A 50 3.75 10.46 -0.76
N GLY A 51 3.94 11.72 -0.29
CA GLY A 51 3.43 12.20 0.99
C GLY A 51 4.32 11.88 2.19
N TYR A 52 5.54 11.44 1.93
CA TYR A 52 6.56 11.13 2.94
C TYR A 52 7.78 12.04 2.86
N GLU A 53 7.78 12.98 1.95
CA GLU A 53 8.93 13.81 1.59
C GLU A 53 9.52 14.54 2.81
N ASP A 54 8.66 15.10 3.66
CA ASP A 54 9.04 15.89 4.82
C ASP A 54 8.99 15.14 6.15
N THR A 55 8.56 13.87 6.16
CA THR A 55 8.30 13.11 7.40
C THR A 55 9.08 11.81 7.47
N VAL A 56 8.68 10.79 6.72
CA VAL A 56 9.25 9.44 6.74
C VAL A 56 10.56 9.37 5.96
N MET A 57 10.63 10.01 4.78
CA MET A 57 11.81 9.95 3.91
C MET A 57 13.08 10.48 4.57
N PRO A 58 13.09 11.63 5.27
CA PRO A 58 14.29 12.09 5.98
C PRO A 58 14.79 11.09 7.04
N GLN A 59 13.88 10.40 7.71
CA GLN A 59 14.23 9.38 8.72
C GLN A 59 14.82 8.12 8.06
N VAL A 60 14.27 7.67 6.93
CA VAL A 60 14.82 6.57 6.14
C VAL A 60 16.20 6.91 5.60
N VAL A 61 16.38 8.13 5.09
CA VAL A 61 17.68 8.65 4.64
C VAL A 61 18.70 8.59 5.75
N ASN A 62 18.36 9.11 6.94
CA ASN A 62 19.26 9.08 8.09
C ASN A 62 19.61 7.66 8.54
N ALA A 63 18.64 6.73 8.54
CA ALA A 63 18.89 5.33 8.86
C ALA A 63 19.89 4.68 7.87
N LEU A 64 19.69 4.91 6.56
CA LEU A 64 20.58 4.41 5.52
C LEU A 64 21.99 5.02 5.59
N LEU A 65 22.10 6.34 5.81
CA LEU A 65 23.39 7.03 5.96
C LEU A 65 24.14 6.55 7.22
N SER A 66 23.41 6.17 8.25
CA SER A 66 23.97 5.60 9.50
C SER A 66 24.23 4.09 9.39
N ARG A 67 23.98 3.47 8.23
CA ARG A 67 24.12 2.02 8.00
C ARG A 67 23.27 1.16 8.93
N HIS A 68 22.16 1.69 9.42
CA HIS A 68 21.27 0.98 10.32
C HIS A 68 20.44 -0.08 9.59
N HIS A 69 20.15 -1.16 10.29
CA HIS A 69 18.94 -1.94 10.07
C HIS A 69 17.77 -1.13 10.64
N PHE A 70 16.61 -1.14 10.00
CA PHE A 70 15.49 -0.32 10.46
C PHE A 70 14.13 -1.00 10.29
N ILE A 71 13.16 -0.52 11.05
CA ILE A 71 11.78 -0.97 10.99
C ILE A 71 10.84 0.19 10.65
N LEU A 72 9.90 -0.07 9.73
CA LEU A 72 8.78 0.81 9.45
C LEU A 72 7.58 0.37 10.29
N LEU A 73 7.12 1.25 11.18
CA LEU A 73 5.95 1.06 12.00
C LEU A 73 4.77 1.85 11.47
N GLY A 74 3.63 1.23 11.34
CA GLY A 74 2.43 1.92 10.96
C GLY A 74 1.32 0.99 10.53
N LEU A 75 0.11 1.52 10.45
CA LEU A 75 -1.08 0.77 10.12
C LEU A 75 -1.05 0.21 8.69
N ARG A 76 -1.97 -0.69 8.40
CA ARG A 76 -2.09 -1.29 7.06
C ARG A 76 -2.39 -0.24 5.99
N GLY A 77 -1.84 -0.45 4.78
CA GLY A 77 -2.04 0.44 3.64
C GLY A 77 -1.30 1.77 3.68
N GLN A 78 -0.25 1.89 4.50
CA GLN A 78 0.65 3.04 4.60
C GLN A 78 1.93 2.87 3.76
N ALA A 79 1.86 2.16 2.65
CA ALA A 79 2.94 1.98 1.67
C ALA A 79 4.29 1.45 2.20
N LYS A 80 4.34 0.83 3.40
CA LYS A 80 5.58 0.32 4.02
C LYS A 80 6.38 -0.59 3.07
N SER A 81 5.77 -1.66 2.55
CA SER A 81 6.45 -2.60 1.63
C SER A 81 6.82 -1.93 0.30
N ARG A 82 6.05 -0.95 -0.18
CA ARG A 82 6.40 -0.18 -1.38
C ARG A 82 7.67 0.63 -1.15
N LEU A 83 7.77 1.30 -0.01
CA LEU A 83 8.97 2.06 0.36
C LEU A 83 10.20 1.14 0.48
N LEU A 84 10.05 -0.06 1.09
CA LEU A 84 11.16 -1.01 1.16
C LEU A 84 11.61 -1.49 -0.21
N ARG A 85 10.67 -1.80 -1.12
CA ARG A 85 11.02 -2.17 -2.50
C ARG A 85 11.68 -1.02 -3.27
N ALA A 86 11.30 0.22 -3.01
CA ALA A 86 11.91 1.39 -3.64
C ALA A 86 13.39 1.55 -3.28
N LEU A 87 13.88 0.94 -2.18
CA LEU A 87 15.30 0.92 -1.83
C LEU A 87 16.17 0.25 -2.88
N THR A 88 15.63 -0.65 -3.70
CA THR A 88 16.36 -1.28 -4.82
C THR A 88 16.90 -0.25 -5.80
N THR A 89 16.26 0.91 -5.90
CA THR A 89 16.74 2.01 -6.76
C THR A 89 18.05 2.65 -6.27
N LEU A 90 18.50 2.32 -5.06
CA LEU A 90 19.78 2.73 -4.49
C LEU A 90 20.88 1.68 -4.66
N LEU A 91 20.58 0.53 -5.27
CA LEU A 91 21.56 -0.48 -5.64
C LEU A 91 22.17 -0.17 -7.00
N ASP A 92 23.42 -0.61 -7.21
CA ASP A 92 24.08 -0.48 -8.51
C ASP A 92 23.33 -1.27 -9.58
N PRO A 93 23.30 -0.81 -10.83
CA PRO A 93 22.52 -1.45 -11.90
C PRO A 93 22.93 -2.88 -12.21
N ALA A 94 24.18 -3.25 -11.88
CA ALA A 94 24.70 -4.59 -12.10
C ALA A 94 25.76 -4.92 -11.04
N LEU A 95 25.60 -6.08 -10.37
CA LEU A 95 26.53 -6.61 -9.37
C LEU A 95 27.17 -7.89 -9.88
N PRO A 96 28.52 -8.01 -9.93
CA PRO A 96 29.18 -9.26 -10.31
C PRO A 96 29.12 -10.29 -9.17
N VAL A 97 28.78 -11.53 -9.53
CA VAL A 97 28.79 -12.69 -8.62
C VAL A 97 29.40 -13.89 -9.33
N ILE A 98 29.91 -14.86 -8.57
CA ILE A 98 30.35 -16.13 -9.12
C ILE A 98 29.14 -16.87 -9.69
N ALA A 99 29.20 -17.27 -10.96
CA ALA A 99 28.08 -17.94 -11.61
C ALA A 99 27.74 -19.28 -10.91
N GLY A 100 26.45 -19.43 -10.58
CA GLY A 100 25.91 -20.59 -9.86
C GLY A 100 26.03 -20.54 -8.33
N SER A 101 26.57 -19.45 -7.76
CA SER A 101 26.60 -19.27 -6.31
C SER A 101 25.17 -19.05 -5.77
N GLU A 102 24.78 -19.81 -4.75
CA GLU A 102 23.52 -19.65 -4.04
C GLU A 102 23.56 -18.51 -3.01
N THR A 103 24.75 -18.02 -2.67
CA THR A 103 25.00 -16.97 -1.67
C THR A 103 25.52 -15.67 -2.29
N ASN A 104 25.35 -15.48 -3.61
CA ASN A 104 25.80 -14.30 -4.33
C ASN A 104 27.26 -13.96 -4.05
N ASP A 105 28.13 -14.98 -4.06
CA ASP A 105 29.55 -14.84 -3.72
C ASP A 105 30.23 -13.72 -4.50
N ASP A 106 30.97 -12.88 -3.77
CA ASP A 106 31.86 -11.89 -4.38
C ASP A 106 33.01 -12.62 -5.11
N PRO A 107 33.21 -12.35 -6.41
CA PRO A 107 34.33 -12.91 -7.14
C PRO A 107 35.73 -12.64 -6.55
N PHE A 108 35.84 -11.58 -5.74
CA PHE A 108 37.11 -11.23 -5.09
C PHE A 108 37.24 -11.74 -3.66
N ALA A 109 36.10 -12.06 -2.99
CA ALA A 109 36.07 -12.52 -1.60
C ALA A 109 34.88 -13.48 -1.36
N PRO A 110 34.88 -14.68 -1.93
CA PRO A 110 33.77 -15.62 -1.79
C PRO A 110 33.61 -16.10 -0.35
N ILE A 111 32.38 -16.08 0.15
CA ILE A 111 32.05 -16.53 1.51
C ILE A 111 31.74 -18.03 1.58
N SER A 112 31.22 -18.61 0.47
CA SER A 112 30.89 -20.04 0.42
C SER A 112 32.06 -20.92 -0.01
N LYS A 113 32.03 -22.20 0.42
CA LYS A 113 32.96 -23.21 -0.07
C LYS A 113 32.88 -23.36 -1.59
N PHE A 114 31.65 -23.38 -2.13
CA PHE A 114 31.40 -23.42 -3.58
C PHE A 114 32.18 -22.34 -4.33
N GLY A 115 32.06 -21.08 -3.86
CA GLY A 115 32.75 -19.96 -4.50
C GLY A 115 34.28 -20.08 -4.43
N ARG A 116 34.81 -20.48 -3.27
CA ARG A 116 36.25 -20.68 -3.08
C ARG A 116 36.80 -21.79 -3.98
N GLU A 117 36.12 -22.95 -4.04
CA GLU A 117 36.52 -24.07 -4.89
C GLU A 117 36.47 -23.71 -6.37
N ARG A 118 35.41 -23.01 -6.78
CA ARG A 118 35.22 -22.56 -8.17
C ARG A 118 36.35 -21.66 -8.66
N ILE A 119 36.82 -20.74 -7.82
CA ILE A 119 37.98 -19.89 -8.13
C ILE A 119 39.28 -20.71 -8.11
N ALA A 120 39.44 -21.63 -7.17
CA ALA A 120 40.64 -22.46 -7.09
C ALA A 120 40.78 -23.36 -8.33
N GLU A 121 39.70 -23.89 -8.88
CA GLU A 121 39.67 -24.74 -10.06
C GLU A 121 39.88 -23.96 -11.36
N ALA A 122 39.17 -22.83 -11.57
CA ALA A 122 39.11 -22.16 -12.84
C ALA A 122 39.99 -20.88 -12.90
N GLY A 123 40.50 -20.39 -11.77
CA GLY A 123 41.32 -19.17 -11.73
C GLY A 123 40.67 -17.99 -12.40
N ASP A 124 41.36 -17.35 -13.34
CA ASP A 124 40.83 -16.17 -14.09
C ASP A 124 39.72 -16.55 -15.10
N ASP A 125 39.51 -17.83 -15.42
CA ASP A 125 38.41 -18.33 -16.25
C ASP A 125 37.14 -18.57 -15.45
N THR A 126 37.14 -18.31 -14.13
CA THR A 126 35.93 -18.44 -13.28
C THR A 126 34.78 -17.67 -13.87
N PRO A 127 33.64 -18.32 -14.18
CA PRO A 127 32.50 -17.67 -14.79
C PRO A 127 31.83 -16.65 -13.84
N ILE A 128 31.53 -15.48 -14.36
CA ILE A 128 30.85 -14.39 -13.65
C ILE A 128 29.43 -14.23 -14.18
N ALA A 129 28.46 -14.17 -13.27
CA ALA A 129 27.10 -13.76 -13.51
C ALA A 129 26.86 -12.34 -12.97
N TRP A 130 25.79 -11.69 -13.42
CA TRP A 130 25.45 -10.34 -13.03
C TRP A 130 24.05 -10.30 -12.46
N LEU A 131 23.87 -9.65 -11.32
CA LEU A 131 22.59 -9.45 -10.67
C LEU A 131 22.09 -8.03 -10.89
N ALA A 132 20.84 -7.92 -11.30
CA ALA A 132 20.11 -6.65 -11.33
C ALA A 132 19.61 -6.29 -9.91
N PRO A 133 19.25 -5.00 -9.65
CA PRO A 133 18.80 -4.55 -8.33
C PRO A 133 17.62 -5.32 -7.75
N ASP A 134 16.65 -5.71 -8.58
CA ASP A 134 15.47 -6.48 -8.19
C ASP A 134 15.81 -7.91 -7.73
N GLN A 135 16.85 -8.52 -8.29
CA GLN A 135 17.36 -9.84 -7.90
C GLN A 135 18.11 -9.81 -6.55
N ARG A 136 18.47 -8.62 -6.09
CA ARG A 136 19.16 -8.37 -4.82
C ARG A 136 18.22 -7.96 -3.68
N TYR A 137 16.91 -8.00 -3.93
CA TYR A 137 15.87 -7.74 -2.95
C TYR A 137 15.10 -9.02 -2.65
N VAL A 138 15.26 -9.51 -1.42
CA VAL A 138 14.57 -10.70 -0.93
C VAL A 138 13.53 -10.27 0.08
N GLU A 139 12.27 -10.65 -0.13
CA GLU A 139 11.16 -10.28 0.73
C GLU A 139 10.46 -11.52 1.28
N LYS A 140 10.17 -11.51 2.57
CA LYS A 140 9.39 -12.54 3.26
C LYS A 140 8.32 -11.90 4.12
N LEU A 141 7.11 -12.44 4.06
CA LEU A 141 6.09 -12.20 5.05
C LEU A 141 6.37 -13.09 6.27
N ALA A 142 6.48 -12.51 7.44
CA ALA A 142 6.54 -13.26 8.67
C ALA A 142 5.16 -13.90 8.92
N THR A 143 5.18 -15.21 9.17
CA THR A 143 4.00 -16.00 9.56
C THR A 143 4.42 -16.96 10.66
N PRO A 144 3.50 -17.44 11.52
CA PRO A 144 3.86 -18.30 12.66
C PRO A 144 4.52 -19.64 12.27
N ASP A 145 4.34 -20.09 11.03
CA ASP A 145 4.90 -21.32 10.47
C ASP A 145 6.33 -21.15 9.92
N VAL A 146 6.81 -19.91 9.77
CA VAL A 146 8.20 -19.66 9.33
C VAL A 146 9.18 -20.25 10.35
N THR A 147 10.14 -20.99 9.83
CA THR A 147 11.17 -21.67 10.65
C THR A 147 12.54 -21.00 10.54
N VAL A 148 13.45 -21.35 11.44
CA VAL A 148 14.86 -20.93 11.34
C VAL A 148 15.50 -21.47 10.06
N ALA A 149 15.12 -22.68 9.65
CA ALA A 149 15.59 -23.29 8.41
C ALA A 149 15.21 -22.48 7.16
N ASP A 150 13.99 -21.93 7.11
CA ASP A 150 13.54 -21.08 6.00
C ASP A 150 14.37 -19.80 5.89
N LEU A 151 14.73 -19.20 7.03
CA LEU A 151 15.50 -17.96 7.05
C LEU A 151 17.00 -18.17 6.87
N ILE A 152 17.58 -19.09 7.62
CA ILE A 152 19.04 -19.30 7.70
C ILE A 152 19.48 -20.46 6.82
N GLY A 153 18.75 -21.57 6.88
CA GLY A 153 19.06 -22.79 6.14
C GLY A 153 19.13 -24.02 7.03
N ASP A 154 19.31 -25.15 6.37
CA ASP A 154 19.41 -26.47 7.00
C ASP A 154 20.37 -27.40 6.23
N LEU A 155 20.68 -28.53 6.79
CA LEU A 155 21.39 -29.60 6.06
C LEU A 155 20.41 -30.33 5.14
N ASP A 156 20.82 -30.57 3.89
CA ASP A 156 20.07 -31.35 2.91
C ASP A 156 20.69 -32.71 2.67
N PRO A 157 20.13 -33.79 3.27
CA PRO A 157 20.62 -35.16 3.05
C PRO A 157 20.53 -35.60 1.59
N ILE A 158 19.55 -35.09 0.83
CA ILE A 158 19.39 -35.45 -0.59
C ILE A 158 20.47 -34.77 -1.43
N LYS A 159 20.80 -33.52 -1.15
CA LYS A 159 21.88 -32.76 -1.80
C LYS A 159 23.23 -33.42 -1.51
N ALA A 160 23.47 -33.83 -0.25
CA ALA A 160 24.66 -34.59 0.15
C ALA A 160 24.77 -35.90 -0.62
N ALA A 161 23.76 -36.73 -0.63
CA ALA A 161 23.76 -38.03 -1.30
C ALA A 161 23.98 -37.92 -2.82
N ARG A 162 23.32 -36.96 -3.47
CA ARG A 162 23.46 -36.71 -4.92
C ARG A 162 24.85 -36.17 -5.30
N GLY A 163 25.44 -35.35 -4.44
CA GLY A 163 26.76 -34.77 -4.66
C GLY A 163 27.93 -35.68 -4.21
N GLY A 164 27.63 -36.80 -3.53
CA GLY A 164 28.66 -37.63 -2.91
C GLY A 164 29.39 -36.96 -1.74
N HIS A 165 28.75 -35.98 -1.12
CA HIS A 165 29.30 -35.20 -0.01
C HIS A 165 28.92 -35.81 1.33
N LEU A 166 29.77 -35.60 2.35
CA LEU A 166 29.42 -35.89 3.74
C LEU A 166 28.36 -34.85 4.21
N LEU A 167 27.47 -35.25 5.12
CA LEU A 167 26.54 -34.31 5.74
C LEU A 167 27.24 -33.15 6.46
N SER A 168 28.51 -33.38 6.88
CA SER A 168 29.38 -32.35 7.45
C SER A 168 30.02 -31.42 6.41
N ASP A 169 29.78 -31.61 5.13
CA ASP A 169 30.30 -30.75 4.08
C ASP A 169 29.40 -29.53 3.85
N GLU A 170 29.98 -28.33 3.73
CA GLU A 170 29.26 -27.08 3.43
C GLU A 170 28.42 -27.19 2.15
N LEU A 171 28.87 -28.00 1.17
CA LEU A 171 28.12 -28.24 -0.07
C LEU A 171 26.81 -29.01 0.13
N SER A 172 26.59 -29.57 1.33
CA SER A 172 25.34 -30.25 1.72
C SER A 172 24.31 -29.27 2.35
N ILE A 173 24.64 -28.00 2.45
CA ILE A 173 23.75 -26.98 3.01
C ILE A 173 22.68 -26.58 1.99
N LEU A 174 21.43 -26.53 2.45
CA LEU A 174 20.32 -25.80 1.81
C LEU A 174 20.26 -24.40 2.43
N TYR A 175 20.75 -23.42 1.70
CA TYR A 175 20.75 -22.04 2.19
C TYR A 175 19.34 -21.47 2.29
N GLY A 176 19.03 -20.85 3.42
CA GLY A 176 17.80 -20.11 3.64
C GLY A 176 17.79 -18.76 2.90
N MET A 177 16.75 -17.98 3.16
CA MET A 177 16.53 -16.70 2.45
C MET A 177 17.59 -15.64 2.79
N LEU A 178 18.09 -15.60 4.03
CA LEU A 178 19.12 -14.65 4.46
C LEU A 178 20.46 -14.82 3.74
N PRO A 179 21.07 -16.02 3.70
CA PRO A 179 22.28 -16.24 2.91
C PRO A 179 22.09 -15.93 1.42
N ARG A 180 20.90 -16.20 0.87
CA ARG A 180 20.57 -15.86 -0.53
C ARG A 180 20.41 -14.36 -0.77
N ALA A 181 20.11 -13.59 0.27
CA ALA A 181 20.04 -12.12 0.21
C ALA A 181 21.42 -11.45 0.36
N ASN A 182 22.49 -12.22 0.51
CA ASN A 182 23.85 -11.68 0.64
C ASN A 182 24.16 -10.67 -0.48
N ARG A 183 24.83 -9.59 -0.14
CA ARG A 183 25.13 -8.42 -0.97
C ARG A 183 23.87 -7.71 -1.49
N GLY A 184 22.77 -7.74 -0.68
CA GLY A 184 21.49 -7.18 -1.04
C GLY A 184 20.67 -6.72 0.17
N ILE A 185 19.38 -6.60 -0.03
CA ILE A 185 18.40 -6.16 0.97
C ILE A 185 17.49 -7.33 1.30
N PHE A 186 17.34 -7.62 2.59
CA PHE A 186 16.35 -8.57 3.09
C PHE A 186 15.25 -7.83 3.83
N ALA A 187 14.03 -7.92 3.32
CA ALA A 187 12.84 -7.30 3.89
C ALA A 187 11.95 -8.35 4.55
N LEU A 188 11.71 -8.21 5.85
CA LEU A 188 10.81 -9.07 6.61
C LEU A 188 9.57 -8.27 7.02
N ASN A 189 8.45 -8.57 6.37
CA ASN A 189 7.19 -7.91 6.64
C ASN A 189 6.46 -8.57 7.81
N GLU A 190 5.73 -7.76 8.60
CA GLU A 190 4.95 -8.16 9.77
C GLU A 190 5.81 -8.92 10.81
N LEU A 191 6.96 -8.36 11.15
CA LEU A 191 7.95 -8.96 12.07
C LEU A 191 7.36 -9.54 13.37
N PRO A 192 6.35 -8.92 14.04
CA PRO A 192 5.74 -9.47 15.26
C PRO A 192 5.12 -10.85 15.10
N ASP A 193 4.69 -11.23 13.88
CA ASP A 193 4.10 -12.55 13.61
C ASP A 193 5.14 -13.69 13.59
N LEU A 194 6.42 -13.32 13.54
CA LEU A 194 7.50 -14.31 13.58
C LEU A 194 7.69 -14.86 14.99
N ALA A 195 7.68 -16.17 15.12
CA ALA A 195 7.88 -16.84 16.42
C ALA A 195 9.17 -16.36 17.11
N GLY A 196 9.12 -16.10 18.42
CA GLY A 196 10.26 -15.53 19.17
C GLY A 196 11.57 -16.31 19.01
N LYS A 197 11.52 -17.65 18.95
CA LYS A 197 12.71 -18.50 18.69
C LYS A 197 13.34 -18.24 17.33
N VAL A 198 12.54 -17.87 16.34
CA VAL A 198 13.03 -17.56 14.98
C VAL A 198 13.61 -16.15 14.95
N GLN A 199 13.01 -15.20 15.69
CA GLN A 199 13.57 -13.86 15.87
C GLN A 199 14.99 -13.91 16.47
N VAL A 200 15.26 -14.85 17.39
CA VAL A 200 16.62 -15.05 17.94
C VAL A 200 17.64 -15.41 16.84
N GLY A 201 17.24 -16.14 15.83
CA GLY A 201 18.10 -16.46 14.69
C GLY A 201 18.62 -15.25 13.91
N LEU A 202 17.97 -14.09 14.04
CA LEU A 202 18.41 -12.83 13.40
C LEU A 202 19.52 -12.10 14.18
N PHE A 203 19.79 -12.47 15.44
CA PHE A 203 20.71 -11.73 16.29
C PHE A 203 22.13 -11.68 15.74
N ASN A 204 22.68 -12.84 15.36
CA ASN A 204 24.04 -12.92 14.87
C ASN A 204 24.23 -12.11 13.59
N VAL A 205 23.27 -12.17 12.67
CA VAL A 205 23.32 -11.37 11.43
C VAL A 205 23.33 -9.87 11.74
N MET A 206 22.52 -9.44 12.72
CA MET A 206 22.42 -8.02 13.07
C MET A 206 23.63 -7.50 13.85
N GLN A 207 24.25 -8.32 14.65
CA GLN A 207 25.32 -7.91 15.55
C GLN A 207 26.70 -8.24 14.99
N GLU A 208 26.92 -9.50 14.56
CA GLU A 208 28.21 -10.00 14.09
C GLU A 208 28.32 -10.00 12.55
N GLY A 209 27.20 -9.82 11.85
CA GLY A 209 27.16 -9.89 10.38
C GLY A 209 27.33 -11.31 9.84
N ASP A 210 27.09 -12.33 10.66
CA ASP A 210 27.27 -13.72 10.23
C ASP A 210 26.06 -14.61 10.55
N VAL A 211 25.99 -15.76 9.90
CA VAL A 211 25.06 -16.84 10.24
C VAL A 211 25.79 -18.14 10.45
N GLN A 212 25.33 -18.91 11.43
CA GLN A 212 25.71 -20.30 11.63
C GLN A 212 24.48 -21.18 11.40
N ILE A 213 24.64 -22.18 10.53
CA ILE A 213 23.56 -23.10 10.15
C ILE A 213 23.62 -24.30 11.08
N LYS A 214 22.63 -24.39 12.01
CA LYS A 214 22.62 -25.40 13.08
C LYS A 214 23.99 -25.47 13.83
N ASP A 215 24.44 -26.66 14.15
CA ASP A 215 25.72 -26.91 14.80
C ASP A 215 26.91 -27.02 13.82
N TYR A 216 26.70 -26.55 12.57
CA TYR A 216 27.73 -26.58 11.55
C TYR A 216 28.86 -25.59 11.92
N PRO A 217 30.14 -26.03 11.85
CA PRO A 217 31.25 -25.21 12.38
C PRO A 217 31.57 -23.98 11.54
N VAL A 218 30.96 -23.82 10.35
CA VAL A 218 31.22 -22.68 9.46
C VAL A 218 30.26 -21.56 9.73
N ARG A 219 30.80 -20.37 9.93
CA ARG A 219 30.07 -19.10 9.94
C ARG A 219 30.19 -18.42 8.59
N LEU A 220 29.05 -18.04 8.02
CA LEU A 220 29.00 -17.31 6.76
C LEU A 220 28.87 -15.82 7.08
N ALA A 221 29.90 -15.04 6.75
CA ALA A 221 29.84 -13.59 6.86
C ALA A 221 28.89 -13.04 5.80
N LEU A 222 27.77 -12.44 6.20
CA LEU A 222 26.76 -11.90 5.30
C LEU A 222 26.85 -10.38 5.23
N ASP A 223 26.88 -9.86 4.03
CA ASP A 223 26.73 -8.45 3.74
C ASP A 223 25.29 -8.16 3.34
N VAL A 224 24.43 -7.78 4.29
CA VAL A 224 23.00 -7.58 4.05
C VAL A 224 22.44 -6.39 4.82
N VAL A 225 21.51 -5.66 4.19
CA VAL A 225 20.66 -4.68 4.87
C VAL A 225 19.36 -5.34 5.27
N LEU A 226 19.09 -5.41 6.57
CA LEU A 226 17.82 -5.92 7.09
C LEU A 226 16.84 -4.77 7.25
N THR A 227 15.65 -4.94 6.70
CA THR A 227 14.54 -4.00 6.84
C THR A 227 13.31 -4.73 7.30
N PHE A 228 12.52 -4.11 8.17
CA PHE A 228 11.38 -4.74 8.79
C PHE A 228 10.14 -3.87 8.64
N THR A 229 8.96 -4.50 8.66
CA THR A 229 7.69 -3.80 8.88
C THR A 229 6.95 -4.40 10.06
N ALA A 230 6.14 -3.56 10.72
CA ALA A 230 5.18 -4.01 11.71
C ALA A 230 3.98 -3.06 11.77
N ASN A 231 2.84 -3.59 12.23
CA ASN A 231 1.71 -2.77 12.64
C ASN A 231 1.75 -2.58 14.15
N PRO A 232 1.41 -1.39 14.69
CA PRO A 232 1.41 -1.14 16.13
C PRO A 232 0.51 -2.09 16.92
N GLU A 233 -0.59 -2.58 16.33
CA GLU A 233 -1.50 -3.55 16.94
C GLU A 233 -0.89 -4.91 17.18
N ASP A 234 -0.03 -5.35 16.27
CA ASP A 234 0.58 -6.66 16.33
C ASP A 234 1.48 -6.81 17.56
N TYR A 235 1.92 -5.69 18.15
CA TYR A 235 2.64 -5.68 19.42
C TYR A 235 1.81 -6.14 20.64
N THR A 236 0.48 -6.11 20.53
CA THR A 236 -0.42 -6.39 21.65
C THR A 236 -1.27 -7.63 21.48
N ALA A 237 -1.62 -7.99 20.23
CA ALA A 237 -2.64 -9.00 19.94
C ALA A 237 -2.10 -10.31 19.35
N ARG A 238 -1.14 -10.27 18.43
CA ARG A 238 -0.70 -11.43 17.64
C ARG A 238 0.72 -11.91 17.90
N GLY A 239 1.60 -11.01 18.29
CA GLY A 239 3.00 -11.33 18.51
C GLY A 239 3.73 -10.16 19.15
N LYS A 240 4.98 -10.39 19.53
CA LYS A 240 5.79 -9.37 20.14
C LYS A 240 7.20 -9.43 19.58
N ILE A 241 7.73 -8.29 19.18
CA ILE A 241 9.16 -8.21 18.92
C ILE A 241 9.87 -8.38 20.26
N ILE A 242 10.72 -9.40 20.35
CA ILE A 242 11.46 -9.63 21.58
C ILE A 242 12.43 -8.48 21.84
N THR A 243 12.53 -8.08 23.10
CA THR A 243 13.32 -6.91 23.50
C THR A 243 14.76 -6.91 22.98
N PRO A 244 15.49 -8.04 22.97
CA PRO A 244 16.85 -8.08 22.43
C PRO A 244 16.92 -7.81 20.92
N LEU A 245 15.89 -8.18 20.16
CA LEU A 245 15.82 -7.88 18.72
C LEU A 245 15.54 -6.38 18.50
N LYS A 246 14.59 -5.83 19.27
CA LYS A 246 14.25 -4.42 19.20
C LYS A 246 15.46 -3.53 19.52
N ASP A 247 16.27 -3.88 20.48
CA ASP A 247 17.50 -3.17 20.86
C ASP A 247 18.56 -3.15 19.73
N ARG A 248 18.56 -4.14 18.84
CA ARG A 248 19.48 -4.24 17.72
C ARG A 248 18.99 -3.56 16.43
N ILE A 249 17.72 -3.18 16.37
CA ILE A 249 17.17 -2.39 15.27
C ILE A 249 17.62 -0.94 15.48
N GLY A 250 18.46 -0.44 14.59
CA GLY A 250 19.10 0.88 14.76
C GLY A 250 18.16 2.06 14.60
N SER A 251 17.03 1.91 13.87
CA SER A 251 16.06 2.98 13.65
C SER A 251 14.63 2.44 13.58
N GLU A 252 13.73 3.08 14.32
CA GLU A 252 12.29 2.85 14.28
C GLU A 252 11.61 4.06 13.64
N ILE A 253 10.92 3.87 12.52
CA ILE A 253 10.38 4.94 11.70
C ILE A 253 8.87 4.76 11.60
N ILE A 254 8.13 5.76 12.06
CA ILE A 254 6.66 5.72 12.07
C ILE A 254 6.11 6.27 10.76
N THR A 255 5.30 5.45 10.07
CA THR A 255 4.56 5.85 8.87
C THR A 255 3.16 6.38 9.22
N HIS A 256 2.53 7.07 8.29
CA HIS A 256 1.20 7.66 8.49
C HIS A 256 0.36 7.58 7.20
N TYR A 257 -0.93 7.85 7.31
CA TYR A 257 -1.79 8.04 6.14
C TYR A 257 -1.55 9.39 5.48
N PRO A 258 -1.99 9.60 4.22
CA PRO A 258 -1.94 10.91 3.59
C PRO A 258 -2.60 11.98 4.45
N THR A 259 -1.95 13.13 4.58
CA THR A 259 -2.36 14.23 5.47
C THR A 259 -3.42 15.13 4.87
N SER A 260 -3.66 15.05 3.56
CA SER A 260 -4.69 15.83 2.86
C SER A 260 -5.42 15.00 1.81
N VAL A 261 -6.66 15.36 1.53
CA VAL A 261 -7.48 14.74 0.48
C VAL A 261 -6.82 14.90 -0.89
N ALA A 262 -6.22 16.04 -1.18
CA ALA A 262 -5.54 16.30 -2.44
C ALA A 262 -4.35 15.32 -2.67
N LEU A 263 -3.51 15.13 -1.66
CA LEU A 263 -2.41 14.18 -1.70
C LEU A 263 -2.93 12.73 -1.86
N ALA A 264 -3.94 12.37 -1.08
CA ALA A 264 -4.53 11.04 -1.14
C ALA A 264 -5.15 10.74 -2.51
N ARG A 265 -5.83 11.71 -3.13
CA ARG A 265 -6.33 11.62 -4.52
C ARG A 265 -5.20 11.38 -5.52
N THR A 266 -4.08 12.08 -5.37
CA THR A 266 -2.90 11.87 -6.25
C THR A 266 -2.41 10.42 -6.14
N ILE A 267 -2.31 9.88 -4.91
CA ILE A 267 -1.94 8.48 -4.65
C ILE A 267 -2.97 7.53 -5.27
N THR A 268 -4.26 7.76 -5.03
CA THR A 268 -5.33 6.91 -5.56
C THR A 268 -5.35 6.91 -7.08
N THR A 269 -5.17 8.08 -7.73
CA THR A 269 -5.09 8.18 -9.19
C THR A 269 -3.90 7.45 -9.77
N GLN A 270 -2.75 7.48 -9.07
CA GLN A 270 -1.54 6.75 -9.47
C GLN A 270 -1.72 5.23 -9.40
N GLU A 271 -2.46 4.74 -8.40
CA GLU A 271 -2.55 3.31 -8.09
C GLU A 271 -3.78 2.60 -8.67
N ALA A 272 -4.88 3.33 -8.82
CA ALA A 272 -6.14 2.74 -9.27
C ALA A 272 -6.11 2.41 -10.77
N TRP A 273 -6.59 1.22 -11.10
CA TRP A 273 -6.75 0.81 -12.48
C TRP A 273 -7.96 1.48 -13.14
N THR A 274 -7.78 2.71 -13.58
CA THR A 274 -8.81 3.51 -14.26
C THR A 274 -8.54 3.66 -15.76
N ALA A 275 -7.30 3.50 -16.21
CA ALA A 275 -6.94 3.48 -17.64
C ALA A 275 -7.25 2.09 -18.22
N ARG A 276 -8.47 1.94 -18.73
CA ARG A 276 -8.98 0.68 -19.31
C ARG A 276 -9.05 0.79 -20.83
N GLY A 277 -8.81 -0.30 -21.54
CA GLY A 277 -9.04 -0.33 -22.98
C GLY A 277 -10.53 -0.20 -23.30
N GLY A 278 -10.90 0.33 -24.48
CA GLY A 278 -12.29 0.43 -24.92
C GLY A 278 -12.88 1.83 -24.75
N ILE A 279 -14.03 1.95 -24.06
CA ILE A 279 -14.72 3.23 -23.90
C ILE A 279 -13.87 4.17 -22.99
N PRO A 280 -13.64 5.44 -23.39
CA PRO A 280 -12.87 6.39 -22.59
C PRO A 280 -13.49 6.62 -21.20
N VAL A 281 -12.65 6.56 -20.17
CA VAL A 281 -13.07 6.82 -18.78
C VAL A 281 -12.80 8.30 -18.45
N ARG A 282 -13.82 9.01 -18.00
CA ARG A 282 -13.72 10.38 -17.50
C ARG A 282 -14.37 10.47 -16.11
N ILE A 283 -13.58 10.68 -15.11
CA ILE A 283 -14.04 10.75 -13.73
C ILE A 283 -14.26 12.21 -13.36
N PRO A 284 -15.50 12.64 -13.05
CA PRO A 284 -15.77 13.97 -12.53
C PRO A 284 -14.98 14.24 -11.25
N ASP A 285 -14.42 15.43 -11.14
CA ASP A 285 -13.51 15.80 -10.05
C ASP A 285 -14.17 15.69 -8.66
N VAL A 286 -15.46 16.04 -8.57
CA VAL A 286 -16.23 15.89 -7.32
C VAL A 286 -16.43 14.44 -6.92
N VAL A 287 -16.59 13.52 -7.88
CA VAL A 287 -16.77 12.09 -7.61
C VAL A 287 -15.48 11.49 -7.07
N ALA A 288 -14.34 11.80 -7.70
CA ALA A 288 -13.03 11.38 -7.24
C ALA A 288 -12.73 11.88 -5.81
N GLU A 289 -13.12 13.11 -5.50
CA GLU A 289 -12.93 13.68 -4.17
C GLU A 289 -13.85 13.05 -3.12
N VAL A 290 -15.13 12.84 -3.41
CA VAL A 290 -16.05 12.16 -2.49
C VAL A 290 -15.57 10.75 -2.22
N ALA A 291 -15.15 10.00 -3.25
CA ALA A 291 -14.59 8.65 -3.09
C ALA A 291 -13.38 8.63 -2.15
N GLU A 292 -12.48 9.61 -2.28
CA GLU A 292 -11.32 9.71 -1.39
C GLU A 292 -11.71 10.08 0.04
N ARG A 293 -12.63 11.03 0.21
CA ARG A 293 -13.11 11.47 1.53
C ARG A 293 -13.80 10.37 2.34
N VAL A 294 -14.38 9.38 1.69
CA VAL A 294 -14.94 8.20 2.40
C VAL A 294 -13.88 7.56 3.31
N ALA A 295 -12.63 7.46 2.87
CA ALA A 295 -11.55 6.91 3.71
C ALA A 295 -11.18 7.86 4.88
N PHE A 296 -11.22 9.17 4.66
CA PHE A 296 -10.98 10.15 5.73
C PHE A 296 -12.09 10.09 6.79
N GLU A 297 -13.35 10.11 6.37
CA GLU A 297 -14.48 9.96 7.27
C GLU A 297 -14.47 8.64 8.05
N ALA A 298 -14.03 7.54 7.39
CA ALA A 298 -13.90 6.24 8.03
C ALA A 298 -12.80 6.22 9.09
N ARG A 299 -11.70 6.96 8.90
CA ARG A 299 -10.62 7.09 9.89
C ARG A 299 -11.02 7.88 11.13
N GLU A 300 -12.07 8.70 11.05
CA GLU A 300 -12.61 9.47 12.17
C GLU A 300 -13.85 8.83 12.83
N GLU A 301 -14.39 7.77 12.20
CA GLU A 301 -15.62 7.10 12.64
C GLU A 301 -15.35 6.18 13.85
N LYS A 302 -15.94 6.47 15.00
CA LYS A 302 -15.72 5.74 16.26
C LYS A 302 -16.25 4.30 16.26
N ARG A 303 -17.22 3.98 15.38
CA ARG A 303 -17.78 2.65 15.21
C ARG A 303 -16.91 1.74 14.34
N ILE A 304 -15.80 2.29 13.81
CA ILE A 304 -14.77 1.55 13.07
C ILE A 304 -13.55 1.40 13.97
N ASP A 305 -12.96 0.20 13.99
CA ASP A 305 -11.75 -0.06 14.78
C ASP A 305 -10.56 0.76 14.23
N GLN A 306 -10.20 1.78 15.00
CA GLN A 306 -9.11 2.69 14.63
C GLN A 306 -7.73 2.05 14.81
N ARG A 307 -7.61 1.00 15.60
CA ARG A 307 -6.35 0.25 15.79
C ARG A 307 -5.99 -0.53 14.55
N SER A 308 -6.95 -1.20 13.93
CA SER A 308 -6.79 -1.84 12.62
C SER A 308 -6.51 -0.83 11.51
N GLY A 309 -7.00 0.38 11.65
CA GLY A 309 -6.86 1.46 10.69
C GLY A 309 -7.63 1.27 9.40
N VAL A 310 -7.85 2.36 8.68
CA VAL A 310 -8.53 2.34 7.37
C VAL A 310 -7.51 2.56 6.26
N SER A 311 -7.20 1.46 5.58
CA SER A 311 -6.16 1.40 4.54
C SER A 311 -6.47 2.33 3.37
N GLN A 312 -5.43 2.95 2.78
CA GLN A 312 -5.54 3.69 1.50
C GLN A 312 -6.05 2.81 0.35
N ARG A 313 -5.95 1.49 0.47
CA ARG A 313 -6.56 0.55 -0.48
C ARG A 313 -8.09 0.68 -0.54
N LEU A 314 -8.75 1.25 0.49
CA LEU A 314 -10.18 1.53 0.43
C LEU A 314 -10.50 2.47 -0.72
N SER A 315 -9.86 3.64 -0.77
CA SER A 315 -10.09 4.64 -1.83
C SER A 315 -9.77 4.08 -3.22
N ILE A 316 -8.67 3.34 -3.34
CA ILE A 316 -8.27 2.70 -4.60
C ILE A 316 -9.36 1.72 -5.09
N THR A 317 -9.74 0.76 -4.24
CA THR A 317 -10.77 -0.23 -4.63
C THR A 317 -12.15 0.38 -4.80
N LEU A 318 -12.48 1.42 -4.05
CA LEU A 318 -13.72 2.15 -4.21
C LEU A 318 -13.76 2.84 -5.58
N LEU A 319 -12.70 3.56 -5.96
CA LEU A 319 -12.63 4.24 -7.25
C LEU A 319 -12.71 3.24 -8.41
N GLU A 320 -12.02 2.11 -8.34
CA GLU A 320 -12.08 1.04 -9.34
C GLU A 320 -13.51 0.46 -9.48
N ASN A 321 -14.22 0.29 -8.36
CA ASN A 321 -15.60 -0.23 -8.37
C ASN A 321 -16.60 0.78 -8.94
N ILE A 322 -16.50 2.07 -8.60
CA ILE A 322 -17.36 3.11 -9.18
C ILE A 322 -17.16 3.20 -10.70
N VAL A 323 -15.90 3.16 -11.15
CA VAL A 323 -15.60 3.13 -12.59
C VAL A 323 -16.18 1.87 -13.24
N SER A 324 -16.10 0.71 -12.58
CA SER A 324 -16.66 -0.55 -13.11
C SER A 324 -18.19 -0.51 -13.23
N ASN A 325 -18.88 0.09 -12.24
CA ASN A 325 -20.34 0.26 -12.33
C ASN A 325 -20.73 1.19 -13.48
N ALA A 326 -20.03 2.32 -13.61
CA ALA A 326 -20.23 3.27 -14.70
C ALA A 326 -19.90 2.64 -16.07
N GLU A 327 -18.85 1.82 -16.18
CA GLU A 327 -18.48 1.10 -17.40
C GLU A 327 -19.57 0.09 -17.81
N ARG A 328 -20.08 -0.70 -16.85
CA ARG A 328 -21.21 -1.60 -17.10
C ARG A 328 -22.41 -0.84 -17.67
N ARG A 329 -22.76 0.30 -17.06
CA ARG A 329 -23.84 1.18 -17.54
C ARG A 329 -23.58 1.69 -18.96
N ALA A 330 -22.38 2.22 -19.21
CA ALA A 330 -22.00 2.77 -20.50
C ALA A 330 -22.09 1.71 -21.64
N VAL A 331 -21.62 0.49 -21.35
CA VAL A 331 -21.71 -0.63 -22.30
C VAL A 331 -23.17 -1.01 -22.60
N VAL A 332 -24.02 -1.13 -21.56
CA VAL A 332 -25.42 -1.52 -21.71
C VAL A 332 -26.22 -0.46 -22.47
N LEU A 333 -25.93 0.81 -22.24
CA LEU A 333 -26.68 1.93 -22.85
C LEU A 333 -26.04 2.46 -24.13
N GLY A 334 -24.85 1.99 -24.51
CA GLY A 334 -24.11 2.48 -25.67
C GLY A 334 -23.59 3.91 -25.50
N GLU A 335 -23.24 4.32 -24.26
CA GLU A 335 -22.70 5.65 -24.00
C GLU A 335 -21.27 5.79 -24.57
N PRO A 336 -20.90 6.97 -25.11
CA PRO A 336 -19.59 7.18 -25.74
C PRO A 336 -18.44 7.32 -24.73
N ALA A 337 -18.75 7.51 -23.44
CA ALA A 337 -17.78 7.65 -22.37
C ALA A 337 -18.29 6.98 -21.09
N VAL A 338 -17.37 6.47 -20.30
CA VAL A 338 -17.61 5.98 -18.94
C VAL A 338 -17.53 7.18 -18.00
N VAL A 339 -18.66 7.62 -17.45
CA VAL A 339 -18.73 8.76 -16.53
C VAL A 339 -19.29 8.30 -15.19
N PRO A 340 -18.41 8.07 -14.19
CA PRO A 340 -18.83 7.74 -12.83
C PRO A 340 -19.62 8.89 -12.18
N ARG A 341 -20.55 8.52 -11.29
CA ARG A 341 -21.41 9.44 -10.54
C ARG A 341 -21.35 9.12 -9.04
N ILE A 342 -21.89 10.01 -8.21
CA ILE A 342 -22.02 9.77 -6.77
C ILE A 342 -22.97 8.57 -6.49
N ALA A 343 -23.99 8.38 -7.31
CA ALA A 343 -24.85 7.20 -7.22
C ALA A 343 -24.08 5.87 -7.35
N ASP A 344 -23.00 5.83 -8.12
CA ASP A 344 -22.16 4.64 -8.29
C ASP A 344 -21.43 4.23 -7.00
N LEU A 345 -21.22 5.16 -6.03
CA LEU A 345 -20.64 4.82 -4.73
C LEU A 345 -21.54 3.86 -3.94
N TYR A 346 -22.84 3.94 -4.11
CA TYR A 346 -23.79 3.05 -3.45
C TYR A 346 -23.82 1.65 -4.05
N ALA A 347 -23.51 1.52 -5.35
CA ALA A 347 -23.28 0.22 -5.96
C ALA A 347 -21.93 -0.38 -5.51
N ALA A 348 -20.99 0.46 -5.12
CA ALA A 348 -19.66 0.06 -4.68
C ALA A 348 -19.53 -0.15 -3.14
N LEU A 349 -20.63 -0.23 -2.39
CA LEU A 349 -20.62 -0.50 -0.93
C LEU A 349 -19.74 -1.69 -0.52
N PRO A 350 -19.67 -2.82 -1.26
CA PRO A 350 -18.79 -3.93 -0.92
C PRO A 350 -17.31 -3.54 -0.86
N ALA A 351 -16.86 -2.55 -1.64
CA ALA A 351 -15.49 -2.05 -1.59
C ALA A 351 -15.19 -1.27 -0.30
N ILE A 352 -16.21 -0.68 0.33
CA ILE A 352 -16.09 0.01 1.61
C ILE A 352 -16.16 -1.02 2.75
N THR A 353 -17.24 -1.82 2.81
CA THR A 353 -17.47 -2.77 3.91
C THR A 353 -16.39 -3.82 4.03
N GLY A 354 -15.79 -4.24 2.92
CA GLY A 354 -14.68 -5.20 2.90
C GLY A 354 -13.32 -4.62 3.34
N LYS A 355 -13.24 -3.33 3.68
CA LYS A 355 -11.99 -2.65 4.08
C LYS A 355 -12.05 -1.96 5.43
N ILE A 356 -13.19 -2.01 6.10
CA ILE A 356 -13.39 -1.51 7.46
C ILE A 356 -13.61 -2.69 8.40
N GLU A 357 -13.06 -2.58 9.59
CA GLU A 357 -13.36 -3.47 10.73
C GLU A 357 -14.20 -2.66 11.70
N LEU A 358 -15.24 -3.30 12.25
CA LEU A 358 -16.22 -2.60 13.08
C LEU A 358 -15.95 -2.85 14.56
N GLU A 359 -16.14 -1.83 15.38
CA GLU A 359 -16.31 -1.99 16.82
C GLU A 359 -17.68 -2.61 17.10
N TYR A 360 -17.87 -3.13 18.30
CA TYR A 360 -19.12 -3.82 18.70
C TYR A 360 -20.39 -3.02 18.39
N GLU A 361 -20.38 -1.70 18.65
CA GLU A 361 -21.52 -0.83 18.31
C GLU A 361 -21.77 -0.75 16.80
N GLY A 362 -20.69 -0.79 16.02
CA GLY A 362 -20.76 -0.80 14.56
C GLY A 362 -21.33 -2.11 14.01
N GLU A 363 -20.99 -3.25 14.62
CA GLU A 363 -21.52 -4.55 14.22
C GLU A 363 -23.03 -4.61 14.42
N LEU A 364 -23.56 -4.04 15.52
CA LEU A 364 -25.00 -3.98 15.79
C LEU A 364 -25.77 -3.16 14.75
N ILE A 365 -25.15 -2.11 14.21
CA ILE A 365 -25.77 -1.22 13.19
C ILE A 365 -25.64 -1.82 11.79
N GLY A 366 -24.53 -2.49 11.53
CA GLY A 366 -24.20 -3.11 10.27
C GLY A 366 -23.36 -2.23 9.34
N GLY A 367 -22.34 -2.84 8.75
CA GLY A 367 -21.34 -2.16 7.92
C GLY A 367 -21.92 -1.39 6.72
N ALA A 368 -22.97 -1.91 6.09
CA ALA A 368 -23.63 -1.25 4.96
C ALA A 368 -24.30 0.07 5.35
N VAL A 369 -24.86 0.15 6.55
CA VAL A 369 -25.48 1.41 7.07
C VAL A 369 -24.40 2.44 7.32
N ILE A 370 -23.31 2.03 8.00
CA ILE A 370 -22.16 2.90 8.26
C ILE A 370 -21.54 3.38 6.94
N ALA A 371 -21.34 2.50 5.97
CA ALA A 371 -20.79 2.87 4.66
C ALA A 371 -21.65 3.92 3.93
N ARG A 372 -22.97 3.80 3.98
CA ARG A 372 -23.89 4.83 3.43
C ARG A 372 -23.76 6.16 4.16
N GLU A 373 -23.62 6.14 5.47
CA GLU A 373 -23.40 7.35 6.25
C GLU A 373 -22.06 8.02 5.92
N LEU A 374 -21.00 7.23 5.72
CA LEU A 374 -19.68 7.72 5.30
C LEU A 374 -19.75 8.42 3.93
N ILE A 375 -20.46 7.84 2.96
CA ILE A 375 -20.65 8.47 1.64
C ILE A 375 -21.34 9.83 1.78
N ARG A 376 -22.42 9.92 2.58
CA ARG A 376 -23.17 11.17 2.80
C ARG A 376 -22.30 12.22 3.49
N ARG A 377 -21.57 11.86 4.52
CA ARG A 377 -20.64 12.77 5.21
C ARG A 377 -19.53 13.25 4.28
N ALA A 378 -18.94 12.35 3.49
CA ALA A 378 -17.94 12.68 2.50
C ALA A 378 -18.46 13.66 1.45
N ALA A 379 -19.70 13.48 0.97
CA ALA A 379 -20.35 14.41 0.05
C ALA A 379 -20.58 15.78 0.69
N ASP A 380 -21.09 15.84 1.94
CA ASP A 380 -21.28 17.11 2.65
C ASP A 380 -19.96 17.83 2.93
N ALA A 381 -18.92 17.12 3.33
CA ALA A 381 -17.60 17.68 3.56
C ALA A 381 -16.99 18.23 2.25
N THR A 382 -17.12 17.51 1.14
CA THR A 382 -16.69 17.96 -0.19
C THR A 382 -17.41 19.24 -0.60
N LEU A 383 -18.72 19.27 -0.44
CA LEU A 383 -19.52 20.46 -0.79
C LEU A 383 -19.10 21.68 0.04
N ARG A 384 -18.99 21.52 1.35
CA ARG A 384 -18.60 22.62 2.26
C ARG A 384 -17.22 23.17 1.98
N GLU A 385 -16.26 22.32 1.66
CA GLU A 385 -14.89 22.76 1.40
C GLU A 385 -14.76 23.46 0.05
N ARG A 386 -15.49 23.00 -0.98
CA ARG A 386 -15.43 23.59 -2.32
C ARG A 386 -16.14 24.92 -2.44
N VAL A 387 -17.33 25.03 -1.87
CA VAL A 387 -18.23 26.17 -2.14
C VAL A 387 -18.86 26.78 -0.89
N GLY A 388 -18.67 26.15 0.26
CA GLY A 388 -19.33 26.63 1.48
C GLY A 388 -20.83 26.28 1.54
N PRO A 389 -21.63 27.04 2.31
CA PRO A 389 -23.06 26.80 2.41
C PRO A 389 -23.77 27.17 1.10
N ILE A 390 -24.59 26.25 0.58
CA ILE A 390 -25.42 26.44 -0.60
C ILE A 390 -26.85 26.85 -0.16
N ALA A 391 -27.44 27.84 -0.84
CA ALA A 391 -28.85 28.23 -0.71
C ALA A 391 -29.72 27.26 -1.53
N ALA A 392 -30.13 26.15 -0.92
CA ALA A 392 -30.96 25.12 -1.56
C ALA A 392 -32.38 25.08 -0.96
N GLU A 393 -32.91 26.24 -0.61
CA GLU A 393 -34.23 26.35 0.06
C GLU A 393 -35.37 25.90 -0.88
N ASP A 394 -35.35 26.33 -2.13
CA ASP A 394 -36.36 25.93 -3.13
C ASP A 394 -36.33 24.41 -3.35
N VAL A 395 -35.14 23.79 -3.37
CA VAL A 395 -34.98 22.34 -3.47
C VAL A 395 -35.63 21.63 -2.28
N VAL A 396 -35.38 22.11 -1.06
CA VAL A 396 -35.96 21.51 0.17
C VAL A 396 -37.48 21.69 0.19
N ILE A 397 -38.01 22.87 -0.17
CA ILE A 397 -39.46 23.15 -0.23
C ILE A 397 -40.14 22.17 -1.19
N TRP A 398 -39.58 21.96 -2.38
CA TRP A 398 -40.17 21.04 -3.37
C TRP A 398 -40.33 19.62 -2.83
N PHE A 399 -39.35 19.10 -2.06
CA PHE A 399 -39.45 17.82 -1.39
C PHE A 399 -40.43 17.84 -0.20
N ASP A 400 -40.48 18.95 0.57
CA ASP A 400 -41.39 19.07 1.71
C ASP A 400 -42.87 19.13 1.26
N GLU A 401 -43.14 19.58 0.05
CA GLU A 401 -44.48 19.56 -0.60
C GLU A 401 -44.91 18.15 -1.02
N GLY A 402 -44.06 17.14 -0.84
CA GLY A 402 -44.37 15.73 -1.08
C GLY A 402 -43.86 15.20 -2.40
N SER A 403 -43.08 15.96 -3.14
CA SER A 403 -42.41 15.51 -4.33
C SER A 403 -41.28 14.52 -3.99
N ALA A 404 -40.93 13.65 -4.95
CA ALA A 404 -39.88 12.68 -4.81
C ALA A 404 -39.06 12.55 -6.11
N LEU A 405 -37.77 12.29 -5.97
CA LEU A 405 -36.87 12.07 -7.11
C LEU A 405 -36.27 10.68 -7.01
N GLN A 406 -36.47 9.84 -8.02
CA GLN A 406 -35.82 8.54 -8.14
C GLN A 406 -34.49 8.70 -8.89
N VAL A 407 -33.41 8.28 -8.26
CA VAL A 407 -32.07 8.23 -8.87
C VAL A 407 -31.62 6.77 -8.94
N SER A 408 -31.38 6.29 -10.15
CA SER A 408 -30.86 4.94 -10.41
C SER A 408 -29.44 5.03 -10.96
N ASP A 409 -28.57 4.14 -10.53
CA ASP A 409 -27.22 3.98 -11.06
C ASP A 409 -27.20 3.35 -12.45
N ASP A 410 -28.32 2.73 -12.90
CA ASP A 410 -28.47 2.19 -14.25
C ASP A 410 -28.92 3.24 -15.30
N ALA A 411 -29.38 4.42 -14.88
CA ALA A 411 -29.80 5.46 -15.81
C ALA A 411 -28.61 6.17 -16.46
N GLY A 412 -28.65 6.40 -17.78
CA GLY A 412 -27.63 7.17 -18.49
C GLY A 412 -27.61 8.64 -18.06
N VAL A 413 -26.49 9.32 -18.37
CA VAL A 413 -26.26 10.71 -17.94
C VAL A 413 -27.41 11.64 -18.35
N ALA A 414 -27.82 11.59 -19.61
CA ALA A 414 -28.90 12.46 -20.13
C ALA A 414 -30.25 12.18 -19.45
N THR A 415 -30.59 10.90 -19.25
CA THR A 415 -31.85 10.51 -18.59
C THR A 415 -31.85 10.93 -17.12
N ALA A 416 -30.74 10.73 -16.42
CA ALA A 416 -30.62 11.14 -15.03
C ALA A 416 -30.72 12.67 -14.90
N LEU A 417 -30.02 13.43 -15.74
CA LEU A 417 -30.04 14.90 -15.72
C LEU A 417 -31.46 15.45 -16.02
N ALA A 418 -32.22 14.82 -16.94
CA ALA A 418 -33.62 15.18 -17.17
C ALA A 418 -34.47 15.01 -15.89
N GLY A 419 -34.23 13.98 -15.09
CA GLY A 419 -34.86 13.81 -13.78
C GLY A 419 -34.50 14.94 -12.82
N PHE A 420 -33.23 15.30 -12.70
CA PHE A 420 -32.77 16.39 -11.83
C PHE A 420 -33.31 17.79 -12.28
N SER A 421 -33.58 17.98 -13.56
CA SER A 421 -34.15 19.22 -14.09
C SER A 421 -35.60 19.49 -13.61
N THR A 422 -36.28 18.47 -13.11
CA THR A 422 -37.62 18.64 -12.51
C THR A 422 -37.58 19.28 -11.12
N VAL A 423 -36.39 19.30 -10.46
CA VAL A 423 -36.22 19.89 -9.14
C VAL A 423 -35.94 21.40 -9.29
N PRO A 424 -36.84 22.29 -8.85
CA PRO A 424 -36.71 23.73 -9.04
C PRO A 424 -35.40 24.27 -8.45
N GLY A 425 -34.69 25.09 -9.22
CA GLY A 425 -33.50 25.81 -8.78
C GLY A 425 -32.24 24.95 -8.64
N LEU A 426 -32.31 23.59 -8.68
CA LEU A 426 -31.17 22.71 -8.41
C LEU A 426 -30.04 22.90 -9.43
N LEU A 427 -30.34 22.83 -10.73
CA LEU A 427 -29.33 22.97 -11.77
C LEU A 427 -28.67 24.35 -11.77
N ASP A 428 -29.48 25.41 -11.53
CA ASP A 428 -28.98 26.79 -11.48
C ASP A 428 -28.07 27.01 -10.28
N GLU A 429 -28.42 26.42 -9.13
CA GLU A 429 -27.59 26.48 -7.93
C GLU A 429 -26.26 25.77 -8.13
N VAL A 430 -26.27 24.56 -8.72
CA VAL A 430 -25.07 23.80 -9.04
C VAL A 430 -24.16 24.57 -9.98
N ARG A 431 -24.73 25.23 -11.03
CA ARG A 431 -23.96 26.07 -11.94
C ARG A 431 -23.39 27.31 -11.26
N ARG A 432 -24.20 27.98 -10.45
CA ARG A 432 -23.80 29.18 -9.68
C ARG A 432 -22.68 28.87 -8.69
N ALA A 433 -22.72 27.69 -8.09
CA ALA A 433 -21.69 27.18 -7.17
C ALA A 433 -20.42 26.74 -7.88
N GLY A 434 -20.36 26.76 -9.22
CA GLY A 434 -19.19 26.28 -9.98
C GLY A 434 -19.01 24.76 -9.99
N LEU A 435 -20.06 24.02 -9.61
CA LEU A 435 -20.03 22.55 -9.55
C LEU A 435 -20.46 21.89 -10.87
N GLY A 436 -20.95 22.67 -11.84
CA GLY A 436 -21.46 22.14 -13.12
C GLY A 436 -20.40 21.65 -14.09
N GLY A 437 -19.12 21.91 -13.81
CA GLY A 437 -17.98 21.45 -14.61
C GLY A 437 -18.06 21.80 -16.11
N ALA A 438 -17.47 20.96 -16.96
CA ALA A 438 -17.35 21.19 -18.39
C ALA A 438 -18.49 20.56 -19.22
N ASP A 439 -19.23 19.59 -18.67
CA ASP A 439 -20.27 18.85 -19.38
C ASP A 439 -21.39 18.33 -18.48
N ASP A 440 -22.37 17.63 -19.09
CA ASP A 440 -23.55 17.08 -18.42
C ASP A 440 -23.19 16.07 -17.31
N GLY A 441 -22.09 15.35 -17.43
CA GLY A 441 -21.65 14.40 -16.40
C GLY A 441 -21.16 15.12 -15.15
N ASP A 442 -20.43 16.22 -15.29
CA ASP A 442 -20.00 17.06 -14.17
C ASP A 442 -21.21 17.75 -13.51
N LEU A 443 -22.14 18.26 -14.34
CA LEU A 443 -23.37 18.88 -13.85
C LEU A 443 -24.21 17.89 -13.04
N LEU A 444 -24.36 16.67 -13.55
CA LEU A 444 -25.08 15.59 -12.86
C LEU A 444 -24.41 15.24 -11.52
N ALA A 445 -23.09 15.07 -11.51
CA ALA A 445 -22.33 14.78 -10.29
C ALA A 445 -22.47 15.92 -9.25
N GLY A 446 -22.51 17.18 -9.71
CA GLY A 446 -22.80 18.35 -8.86
C GLY A 446 -24.20 18.31 -8.26
N CYS A 447 -25.22 17.93 -9.04
CA CYS A 447 -26.59 17.78 -8.54
C CYS A 447 -26.70 16.68 -7.48
N GLU A 448 -26.10 15.52 -7.74
CA GLU A 448 -26.06 14.43 -6.77
C GLU A 448 -25.31 14.85 -5.48
N LEU A 449 -24.20 15.60 -5.60
CA LEU A 449 -23.44 16.11 -4.46
C LEU A 449 -24.30 17.01 -3.55
N VAL A 450 -25.07 17.90 -4.15
CA VAL A 450 -25.98 18.81 -3.40
C VAL A 450 -27.05 18.01 -2.66
N LEU A 451 -27.72 17.07 -3.33
CA LEU A 451 -28.73 16.24 -2.68
C LEU A 451 -28.16 15.37 -1.55
N GLU A 452 -27.03 14.73 -1.74
CA GLU A 452 -26.37 13.93 -0.70
C GLU A 452 -25.97 14.80 0.51
N SER A 453 -25.49 16.00 0.29
CA SER A 453 -25.23 16.95 1.38
C SER A 453 -26.49 17.32 2.14
N LEU A 454 -27.61 17.53 1.45
CA LEU A 454 -28.90 17.80 2.10
C LEU A 454 -29.40 16.61 2.92
N VAL A 455 -29.14 15.37 2.45
CA VAL A 455 -29.43 14.15 3.21
C VAL A 455 -28.53 14.06 4.45
N ALA A 456 -27.24 14.32 4.32
CA ALA A 456 -26.30 14.34 5.44
C ALA A 456 -26.72 15.33 6.53
N ARG A 457 -27.25 16.50 6.13
CA ARG A 457 -27.80 17.54 7.03
C ARG A 457 -29.23 17.27 7.50
N ARG A 458 -29.79 16.11 7.19
CA ARG A 458 -31.16 15.69 7.56
C ARG A 458 -32.27 16.64 7.05
N LYS A 459 -31.98 17.35 5.96
CA LYS A 459 -33.01 18.16 5.26
C LYS A 459 -33.80 17.30 4.27
N LEU A 460 -33.24 16.28 3.75
CA LEU A 460 -33.84 15.25 2.90
C LEU A 460 -33.62 13.85 3.45
N THR A 461 -34.35 12.87 2.92
CA THR A 461 -34.09 11.46 3.09
C THR A 461 -33.70 10.83 1.75
N ARG A 462 -32.92 9.75 1.79
CA ARG A 462 -32.64 8.88 0.65
C ARG A 462 -32.90 7.44 1.04
N SER A 463 -33.77 6.77 0.32
CA SER A 463 -34.07 5.35 0.52
C SER A 463 -32.91 4.46 0.02
N GLU A 464 -32.95 3.20 0.36
CA GLU A 464 -31.98 2.21 -0.17
C GLU A 464 -32.09 2.03 -1.69
N SER A 465 -33.30 2.19 -2.23
CA SER A 465 -33.56 2.15 -3.67
C SER A 465 -33.18 3.43 -4.43
N GLY A 466 -32.60 4.42 -3.76
CA GLY A 466 -32.13 5.67 -4.39
C GLY A 466 -33.20 6.75 -4.54
N GLN A 467 -34.35 6.65 -3.87
CA GLN A 467 -35.37 7.67 -3.89
C GLN A 467 -35.11 8.77 -2.86
N TYR A 468 -34.98 10.00 -3.31
CA TYR A 468 -34.96 11.19 -2.44
C TYR A 468 -36.36 11.65 -2.13
N GLY A 469 -36.58 12.13 -0.88
CA GLY A 469 -37.88 12.60 -0.40
C GLY A 469 -37.72 13.50 0.82
N ARG A 470 -38.86 13.99 1.33
CA ARG A 470 -38.93 14.88 2.48
C ARG A 470 -38.28 14.26 3.73
N SER A 471 -37.69 15.10 4.57
CA SER A 471 -37.23 14.70 5.89
C SER A 471 -38.39 14.35 6.79
N VAL A 472 -38.33 13.18 7.45
CA VAL A 472 -39.28 12.83 8.52
C VAL A 472 -38.87 13.62 9.77
N ARG A 473 -39.50 14.81 9.98
CA ARG A 473 -39.35 15.55 11.24
C ARG A 473 -39.89 14.69 12.38
N ARG A 474 -39.02 14.10 13.20
CA ARG A 474 -39.44 13.62 14.52
C ARG A 474 -39.98 14.82 15.29
N LYS A 475 -41.30 14.83 15.57
CA LYS A 475 -41.86 15.80 16.53
C LYS A 475 -41.11 15.60 17.86
N PRO A 476 -40.58 16.68 18.46
CA PRO A 476 -40.08 16.58 19.83
C PRO A 476 -41.28 16.33 20.73
N GLY A 477 -41.38 15.12 21.33
CA GLY A 477 -42.38 14.85 22.36
C GLY A 477 -43.29 13.64 22.19
N MET A 478 -42.80 12.51 21.62
CA MET A 478 -43.43 11.22 21.90
C MET A 478 -42.40 10.33 22.58
N SER A 479 -42.42 10.34 23.92
CA SER A 479 -41.85 9.32 24.75
C SER A 479 -42.45 7.96 24.35
N SER A 480 -41.60 6.95 24.17
CA SER A 480 -42.03 5.59 24.01
C SER A 480 -42.84 5.15 25.27
N GLU A 481 -44.16 5.12 25.16
CA GLU A 481 -44.96 4.33 26.05
C GLU A 481 -44.52 2.85 25.82
N ARG A 482 -43.94 2.27 26.87
CA ARG A 482 -43.79 0.83 26.97
C ARG A 482 -45.20 0.26 27.05
N PRO A 483 -45.54 -0.83 26.35
CA PRO A 483 -46.72 -1.58 26.68
C PRO A 483 -46.48 -2.22 28.07
N GLU A 484 -47.29 -1.80 29.03
CA GLU A 484 -47.41 -2.52 30.31
C GLU A 484 -47.84 -3.93 30.00
N GLY A 485 -47.11 -4.90 30.56
CA GLY A 485 -47.49 -6.30 30.54
C GLY A 485 -48.71 -6.53 31.39
N ASP A 486 -49.64 -7.30 30.86
CA ASP A 486 -50.60 -8.05 31.64
C ASP A 486 -50.08 -9.47 31.80
N GLU A 487 -50.05 -9.89 33.09
CA GLU A 487 -49.98 -11.20 33.75
C GLU A 487 -49.26 -12.39 33.10
#